data_88c8cbd4c0bc024896a0ce1d6798c517
#
_entry.id   88c8cbd4c0bc024896a0ce1d6798c517
#
_cell.length_a   1.000
_cell.length_b   1.000
_cell.length_c   1.000
_cell.angle_alpha   90.00
_cell.angle_beta   90.00
_cell.angle_gamma   90.00
#
_symmetry.space_group_name_H-M   'P 1'
#
loop_
_entity.id
_entity.type
_entity.pdbx_description
1 polymer ?
#
loop_
_entity_poly.entity_id
_entity_poly.type
_entity_poly.pdbx_seq_one_letter_code
_entity_poly.pdbx_strand_id
1 'polypeptide(L)'
;MNAIGSVINQIDSLVWGWWMIILLLGTHIFMTIRTGVIQRKIGTAIRLSVTKDTNAEGEVSQFGALTTALASTIGTGNIIGVGTAIALGGPGAVLWCWLTGVFGIATKYSESLIAVKYRVKTKDGRMQGGAMYALERGLNMRWLGLIFAFFGGFASFGIGCATQVNAIATVCNENLSLIHISEPTRPEPTSYAVFCLKK
;
A
#
# COMPACT_ATOMS: atom_id res chain seq x y z
N MET A 1 5.21 19.22 25.38
CA MET A 1 4.79 18.94 23.98
C MET A 1 5.04 20.21 23.19
N ASN A 2 5.88 20.13 22.16
CA ASN A 2 6.27 21.30 21.40
C ASN A 2 5.08 21.85 20.60
N ALA A 3 4.92 23.18 20.51
CA ALA A 3 3.83 23.84 19.78
C ALA A 3 3.67 23.33 18.33
N ILE A 4 4.78 22.96 17.70
CA ILE A 4 4.81 22.34 16.37
C ILE A 4 4.10 20.99 16.35
N GLY A 5 4.30 20.15 17.38
CA GLY A 5 3.62 18.84 17.47
C GLY A 5 2.11 18.96 17.62
N SER A 6 1.62 19.96 18.37
CA SER A 6 0.18 20.18 18.52
C SER A 6 -0.48 20.66 17.23
N VAL A 7 0.21 21.50 16.45
CA VAL A 7 -0.28 21.97 15.14
C VAL A 7 -0.31 20.81 14.14
N ILE A 8 0.72 19.97 14.10
CA ILE A 8 0.75 18.78 13.22
C ILE A 8 -0.41 17.84 13.57
N ASN A 9 -0.64 17.56 14.85
CA ASN A 9 -1.74 16.70 15.28
C ASN A 9 -3.12 17.27 14.95
N GLN A 10 -3.29 18.58 15.03
CA GLN A 10 -4.54 19.23 14.62
C GLN A 10 -4.78 19.13 13.13
N ILE A 11 -3.75 19.34 12.30
CA ILE A 11 -3.84 19.17 10.85
C ILE A 11 -4.14 17.70 10.50
N ASP A 12 -3.45 16.76 11.14
CA ASP A 12 -3.66 15.34 10.94
C ASP A 12 -5.09 14.91 11.26
N SER A 13 -5.62 15.32 12.43
CA SER A 13 -7.00 15.02 12.83
C SER A 13 -8.06 15.65 11.91
N LEU A 14 -7.77 16.83 11.35
CA LEU A 14 -8.65 17.48 10.39
C LEU A 14 -8.64 16.73 9.05
N VAL A 15 -7.46 16.37 8.55
CA VAL A 15 -7.30 15.69 7.26
C VAL A 15 -7.87 14.27 7.31
N TRP A 16 -7.57 13.51 8.38
CA TRP A 16 -8.05 12.13 8.57
C TRP A 16 -9.42 12.03 9.27
N GLY A 17 -10.17 13.12 9.31
CA GLY A 17 -11.52 13.17 9.85
C GLY A 17 -12.58 12.56 8.93
N TRP A 18 -13.85 12.77 9.28
CA TRP A 18 -15.02 12.27 8.54
C TRP A 18 -15.01 12.61 7.04
N TRP A 19 -14.45 13.75 6.68
CA TRP A 19 -14.36 14.19 5.29
C TRP A 19 -13.54 13.22 4.42
N MET A 20 -12.40 12.79 4.92
CA MET A 20 -11.56 11.83 4.21
C MET A 20 -12.25 10.48 4.07
N ILE A 21 -12.94 10.02 5.12
CA ILE A 21 -13.69 8.76 5.09
C ILE A 21 -14.79 8.82 4.03
N ILE A 22 -15.58 9.90 4.02
CA ILE A 22 -16.65 10.09 3.02
C ILE A 22 -16.08 10.16 1.60
N LEU A 23 -14.97 10.88 1.42
CA LEU A 23 -14.30 11.00 0.13
C LEU A 23 -13.75 9.64 -0.35
N LEU A 24 -13.10 8.89 0.52
CA LEU A 24 -12.54 7.57 0.18
C LEU A 24 -13.65 6.57 -0.15
N LEU A 25 -14.63 6.40 0.72
CA LEU A 25 -15.75 5.48 0.48
C LEU A 25 -16.58 5.92 -0.73
N GLY A 26 -16.86 7.20 -0.86
CA GLY A 26 -17.56 7.76 -2.02
C GLY A 26 -16.82 7.49 -3.33
N THR A 27 -15.50 7.66 -3.34
CA THR A 27 -14.67 7.35 -4.51
C THR A 27 -14.69 5.85 -4.83
N HIS A 28 -14.59 4.98 -3.83
CA HIS A 28 -14.63 3.54 -4.01
C HIS A 28 -15.97 3.07 -4.58
N ILE A 29 -17.08 3.57 -4.05
CA ILE A 29 -18.43 3.27 -4.52
C ILE A 29 -18.64 3.81 -5.95
N PHE A 30 -18.26 5.07 -6.19
CA PHE A 30 -18.34 5.68 -7.51
C PHE A 30 -17.56 4.88 -8.56
N MET A 31 -16.32 4.50 -8.27
CA MET A 31 -15.51 3.69 -9.18
C MET A 31 -16.08 2.30 -9.38
N THR A 32 -16.66 1.67 -8.35
CA THR A 32 -17.33 0.37 -8.47
C THR A 32 -18.51 0.45 -9.43
N ILE A 33 -19.36 1.48 -9.33
CA ILE A 33 -20.48 1.68 -10.24
C ILE A 33 -19.98 1.98 -11.65
N ARG A 34 -18.99 2.87 -11.78
CA ARG A 34 -18.46 3.30 -13.07
C ARG A 34 -17.75 2.20 -13.85
N THR A 35 -17.12 1.24 -13.15
CA THR A 35 -16.44 0.09 -13.76
C THR A 35 -17.37 -1.11 -13.97
N GLY A 36 -18.67 -0.99 -13.65
CA GLY A 36 -19.64 -2.07 -13.81
C GLY A 36 -19.37 -3.28 -12.91
N VAL A 37 -19.01 -3.00 -11.64
CA VAL A 37 -18.72 -4.03 -10.63
C VAL A 37 -17.60 -4.99 -11.10
N ILE A 38 -16.43 -4.42 -11.36
CA ILE A 38 -15.25 -5.15 -11.85
C ILE A 38 -14.85 -6.34 -10.95
N GLN A 39 -15.24 -6.31 -9.67
CA GLN A 39 -15.03 -7.38 -8.71
C GLN A 39 -15.56 -8.74 -9.20
N ARG A 40 -16.60 -8.75 -10.03
CA ARG A 40 -17.14 -9.98 -10.64
C ARG A 40 -16.17 -10.64 -11.60
N LYS A 41 -15.19 -9.89 -12.11
CA LYS A 41 -14.21 -10.38 -13.09
C LYS A 41 -12.89 -10.81 -12.47
N ILE A 42 -12.81 -10.97 -11.14
CA ILE A 42 -11.59 -11.39 -10.43
C ILE A 42 -11.06 -12.72 -10.98
N GLY A 43 -11.93 -13.71 -11.24
CA GLY A 43 -11.51 -14.98 -11.84
C GLY A 43 -10.84 -14.83 -13.21
N THR A 44 -11.36 -13.92 -14.04
CA THR A 44 -10.75 -13.58 -15.33
C THR A 44 -9.40 -12.88 -15.13
N ALA A 45 -9.30 -11.97 -14.16
CA ALA A 45 -8.06 -11.27 -13.87
C ALA A 45 -6.95 -12.23 -13.40
N ILE A 46 -7.29 -13.19 -12.53
CA ILE A 46 -6.35 -14.23 -12.08
C ILE A 46 -5.89 -15.06 -13.27
N ARG A 47 -6.80 -15.51 -14.12
CA ARG A 47 -6.46 -16.27 -15.32
C ARG A 47 -5.53 -15.50 -16.25
N LEU A 48 -5.82 -14.22 -16.51
CA LEU A 48 -4.99 -13.38 -17.38
C LEU A 48 -3.61 -13.12 -16.79
N SER A 49 -3.47 -12.98 -15.47
CA SER A 49 -2.18 -12.74 -14.83
C SER A 49 -1.21 -13.93 -14.90
N VAL A 50 -1.75 -15.15 -15.03
CA VAL A 50 -0.94 -16.37 -15.16
C VAL A 50 -0.71 -16.75 -16.63
N THR A 51 -1.58 -16.29 -17.54
CA THR A 51 -1.47 -16.61 -18.98
C THR A 51 -0.40 -15.71 -19.61
N LYS A 52 0.53 -16.33 -20.33
CA LYS A 52 1.58 -15.59 -21.07
C LYS A 52 0.99 -15.01 -22.35
N ASP A 53 0.95 -13.70 -22.46
CA ASP A 53 0.58 -13.01 -23.69
C ASP A 53 1.85 -12.59 -24.44
N THR A 54 2.05 -13.16 -25.62
CA THR A 54 3.22 -12.90 -26.48
C THR A 54 3.14 -11.56 -27.21
N ASN A 55 1.96 -10.94 -27.26
CA ASN A 55 1.72 -9.67 -27.96
C ASN A 55 1.70 -8.45 -27.01
N ALA A 56 1.96 -8.67 -25.71
CA ALA A 56 1.98 -7.57 -24.76
C ALA A 56 3.24 -6.72 -24.92
N GLU A 57 3.07 -5.44 -25.22
CA GLU A 57 4.15 -4.46 -25.22
C GLU A 57 4.55 -4.11 -23.77
N GLY A 58 5.60 -4.72 -23.25
CA GLY A 58 6.12 -4.47 -21.92
C GLY A 58 7.45 -5.14 -21.68
N GLU A 59 8.26 -4.60 -20.77
CA GLU A 59 9.58 -5.14 -20.40
C GLU A 59 9.46 -6.37 -19.49
N VAL A 60 8.30 -6.60 -18.89
CA VAL A 60 8.07 -7.61 -17.84
C VAL A 60 6.87 -8.46 -18.22
N SER A 61 6.94 -9.76 -17.93
CA SER A 61 5.79 -10.67 -18.11
C SER A 61 4.61 -10.27 -17.20
N GLN A 62 3.40 -10.70 -17.56
CA GLN A 62 2.19 -10.40 -16.77
C GLN A 62 2.29 -10.92 -15.33
N PHE A 63 2.83 -12.13 -15.16
CA PHE A 63 3.09 -12.69 -13.84
C PHE A 63 4.17 -11.89 -13.09
N GLY A 64 5.24 -11.47 -13.78
CA GLY A 64 6.28 -10.60 -13.22
C GLY A 64 5.72 -9.24 -12.76
N ALA A 65 4.82 -8.65 -13.55
CA ALA A 65 4.13 -7.41 -13.18
C ALA A 65 3.24 -7.59 -11.95
N LEU A 66 2.51 -8.71 -11.85
CA LEU A 66 1.68 -9.04 -10.70
C LEU A 66 2.55 -9.21 -9.43
N THR A 67 3.63 -10.00 -9.51
CA THR A 67 4.50 -10.23 -8.35
C THR A 67 5.20 -8.96 -7.89
N THR A 68 5.63 -8.11 -8.82
CA THR A 68 6.22 -6.81 -8.50
C THR A 68 5.19 -5.89 -7.83
N ALA A 69 3.98 -5.85 -8.35
CA ALA A 69 2.90 -5.05 -7.75
C ALA A 69 2.54 -5.55 -6.35
N LEU A 70 2.46 -6.85 -6.12
CA LEU A 70 2.24 -7.43 -4.79
C LEU A 70 3.39 -7.09 -3.85
N ALA A 71 4.63 -7.27 -4.27
CA ALA A 71 5.81 -6.97 -3.45
C ALA A 71 5.89 -5.49 -3.05
N SER A 72 5.48 -4.58 -3.93
CA SER A 72 5.46 -3.13 -3.64
C SER A 72 4.26 -2.69 -2.80
N THR A 73 3.17 -3.46 -2.79
CA THR A 73 1.93 -3.09 -2.08
C THR A 73 1.88 -3.70 -0.67
N ILE A 74 2.44 -4.90 -0.49
CA ILE A 74 2.48 -5.56 0.82
C ILE A 74 3.56 -4.89 1.67
N GLY A 75 3.16 -4.11 2.65
CA GLY A 75 4.04 -3.39 3.55
C GLY A 75 3.55 -3.45 5.00
N THR A 76 4.23 -2.70 5.86
CA THR A 76 3.90 -2.61 7.30
C THR A 76 2.47 -2.14 7.56
N GLY A 77 1.89 -1.31 6.68
CA GLY A 77 0.50 -0.87 6.76
C GLY A 77 -0.50 -2.03 6.70
N ASN A 78 -0.21 -3.06 5.91
CA ASN A 78 -1.09 -4.23 5.77
C ASN A 78 -0.98 -5.22 6.94
N ILE A 79 0.13 -5.19 7.67
CA ILE A 79 0.40 -6.10 8.79
C ILE A 79 0.15 -5.37 10.11
N ILE A 80 0.97 -4.36 10.40
CA ILE A 80 0.90 -3.60 11.67
C ILE A 80 -0.34 -2.73 11.71
N GLY A 81 -0.67 -2.04 10.61
CA GLY A 81 -1.84 -1.16 10.53
C GLY A 81 -3.16 -1.91 10.72
N VAL A 82 -3.31 -3.09 10.12
CA VAL A 82 -4.50 -3.93 10.34
C VAL A 82 -4.51 -4.49 11.76
N GLY A 83 -3.36 -4.94 12.29
CA GLY A 83 -3.23 -5.38 13.67
C GLY A 83 -3.64 -4.30 14.67
N THR A 84 -3.17 -3.07 14.48
CA THR A 84 -3.54 -1.91 15.30
C THR A 84 -5.03 -1.58 15.19
N ALA A 85 -5.59 -1.63 13.98
CA ALA A 85 -7.02 -1.40 13.77
C ALA A 85 -7.88 -2.43 14.52
N ILE A 86 -7.46 -3.69 14.55
CA ILE A 86 -8.15 -4.75 15.32
C ILE A 86 -7.99 -4.52 16.82
N ALA A 87 -6.80 -4.15 17.27
CA ALA A 87 -6.54 -3.90 18.69
C ALA A 87 -7.37 -2.74 19.26
N LEU A 88 -7.56 -1.67 18.47
CA LEU A 88 -8.33 -0.49 18.85
C LEU A 88 -9.82 -0.62 18.57
N GLY A 89 -10.19 -1.21 17.44
CA GLY A 89 -11.58 -1.28 16.97
C GLY A 89 -12.27 -2.62 17.24
N GLY A 90 -11.56 -3.58 17.83
CA GLY A 90 -12.08 -4.92 18.09
C GLY A 90 -12.31 -5.74 16.80
N PRO A 91 -13.00 -6.90 16.92
CA PRO A 91 -13.20 -7.80 15.77
C PRO A 91 -14.02 -7.17 14.63
N GLY A 92 -14.84 -6.15 14.90
CA GLY A 92 -15.56 -5.41 13.88
C GLY A 92 -14.67 -4.69 12.87
N ALA A 93 -13.43 -4.34 13.25
CA ALA A 93 -12.47 -3.71 12.35
C ALA A 93 -12.12 -4.61 11.15
N VAL A 94 -12.10 -5.93 11.32
CA VAL A 94 -11.85 -6.90 10.25
C VAL A 94 -12.91 -6.80 9.16
N LEU A 95 -14.18 -6.70 9.56
CA LEU A 95 -15.29 -6.55 8.63
C LEU A 95 -15.15 -5.27 7.80
N TRP A 96 -14.80 -4.15 8.45
CA TRP A 96 -14.59 -2.87 7.77
C TRP A 96 -13.40 -2.91 6.82
N CYS A 97 -12.28 -3.53 7.21
CA CYS A 97 -11.13 -3.74 6.33
C CYS A 97 -11.50 -4.57 5.10
N TRP A 98 -12.28 -5.62 5.26
CA TRP A 98 -12.78 -6.45 4.17
C TRP A 98 -13.69 -5.66 3.22
N LEU A 99 -14.64 -4.95 3.78
CA LEU A 99 -15.60 -4.16 3.01
C LEU A 99 -14.90 -3.08 2.18
N THR A 100 -13.98 -2.36 2.81
CA THR A 100 -13.15 -1.35 2.14
C THR A 100 -12.27 -1.99 1.06
N GLY A 101 -11.71 -3.17 1.32
CA GLY A 101 -10.91 -3.92 0.35
C GLY A 101 -11.70 -4.31 -0.90
N VAL A 102 -12.92 -4.81 -0.73
CA VAL A 102 -13.79 -5.20 -1.86
C VAL A 102 -14.10 -4.00 -2.76
N PHE A 103 -14.46 -2.86 -2.19
CA PHE A 103 -14.71 -1.64 -2.98
C PHE A 103 -13.41 -1.02 -3.51
N GLY A 104 -12.32 -1.15 -2.78
CA GLY A 104 -10.99 -0.68 -3.18
C GLY A 104 -10.44 -1.34 -4.45
N ILE A 105 -10.86 -2.56 -4.77
CA ILE A 105 -10.48 -3.25 -6.01
C ILE A 105 -10.82 -2.41 -7.25
N ALA A 106 -11.99 -1.80 -7.30
CA ALA A 106 -12.42 -0.99 -8.44
C ALA A 106 -11.57 0.28 -8.58
N THR A 107 -11.20 0.90 -7.48
CA THR A 107 -10.35 2.10 -7.46
C THR A 107 -8.94 1.74 -7.93
N LYS A 108 -8.37 0.64 -7.41
CA LYS A 108 -7.03 0.19 -7.82
C LYS A 108 -6.99 -0.24 -9.29
N TYR A 109 -8.04 -0.89 -9.78
CA TYR A 109 -8.18 -1.21 -11.19
C TYR A 109 -8.17 0.06 -12.06
N SER A 110 -8.95 1.07 -11.68
CA SER A 110 -9.03 2.33 -12.42
C SER A 110 -7.70 3.08 -12.41
N GLU A 111 -6.99 3.11 -11.27
CA GLU A 111 -5.66 3.70 -11.14
C GLU A 111 -4.66 3.02 -12.07
N SER A 112 -4.62 1.69 -12.05
CA SER A 112 -3.72 0.92 -12.92
C SER A 112 -4.03 1.11 -14.40
N LEU A 113 -5.32 1.13 -14.76
CA LEU A 113 -5.77 1.37 -16.14
C LEU A 113 -5.33 2.75 -16.65
N ILE A 114 -5.51 3.78 -15.83
CA ILE A 114 -5.10 5.15 -16.17
C ILE A 114 -3.57 5.22 -16.28
N ALA A 115 -2.83 4.62 -15.37
CA ALA A 115 -1.37 4.58 -15.39
C ALA A 115 -0.83 3.93 -16.66
N VAL A 116 -1.44 2.84 -17.11
CA VAL A 116 -1.07 2.16 -18.38
C VAL A 116 -1.47 3.00 -19.60
N LYS A 117 -2.66 3.59 -19.58
CA LYS A 117 -3.18 4.38 -20.72
C LYS A 117 -2.31 5.61 -21.03
N TYR A 118 -1.82 6.28 -19.99
CA TYR A 118 -1.04 7.52 -20.13
C TYR A 118 0.47 7.32 -19.98
N ARG A 119 0.95 6.05 -20.03
CA ARG A 119 2.38 5.78 -19.99
C ARG A 119 3.11 6.32 -21.20
N VAL A 120 4.37 6.64 -21.01
CA VAL A 120 5.25 7.28 -21.97
C VAL A 120 6.46 6.43 -22.21
N LYS A 121 6.88 6.31 -23.45
CA LYS A 121 8.18 5.72 -23.80
C LYS A 121 9.24 6.81 -23.71
N THR A 122 10.20 6.64 -22.82
CA THR A 122 11.33 7.58 -22.66
C THR A 122 12.31 7.40 -23.82
N LYS A 123 13.20 8.38 -24.03
CA LYS A 123 14.25 8.34 -25.06
C LYS A 123 15.13 7.08 -24.94
N ASP A 124 15.32 6.58 -23.75
CA ASP A 124 16.07 5.37 -23.41
C ASP A 124 15.30 4.06 -23.68
N GLY A 125 14.10 4.15 -24.26
CA GLY A 125 13.25 2.99 -24.56
C GLY A 125 12.42 2.48 -23.39
N ARG A 126 12.59 2.99 -22.16
CA ARG A 126 11.87 2.57 -20.97
C ARG A 126 10.43 3.11 -20.94
N MET A 127 9.50 2.27 -20.49
CA MET A 127 8.12 2.67 -20.28
C MET A 127 7.95 3.31 -18.89
N GLN A 128 7.52 4.56 -18.86
CA GLN A 128 7.19 5.29 -17.62
C GLN A 128 5.71 5.65 -17.59
N GLY A 129 5.09 5.50 -16.45
CA GLY A 129 3.68 5.81 -16.21
C GLY A 129 3.44 6.22 -14.76
N GLY A 130 2.17 6.42 -14.43
CA GLY A 130 1.76 6.78 -13.08
C GLY A 130 0.84 7.99 -13.07
N ALA A 131 0.41 8.38 -11.86
CA ALA A 131 -0.55 9.46 -11.68
C ALA A 131 -0.04 10.81 -12.22
N MET A 132 1.25 11.09 -12.11
CA MET A 132 1.85 12.33 -12.62
C MET A 132 1.67 12.48 -14.14
N TYR A 133 1.88 11.42 -14.91
CA TYR A 133 1.68 11.42 -16.36
C TYR A 133 0.20 11.48 -16.74
N ALA A 134 -0.66 10.87 -15.94
CA ALA A 134 -2.10 10.94 -16.12
C ALA A 134 -2.64 12.35 -15.89
N LEU A 135 -2.13 13.07 -14.89
CA LEU A 135 -2.47 14.47 -14.63
C LEU A 135 -1.96 15.40 -15.72
N GLU A 136 -0.72 15.19 -16.18
CA GLU A 136 -0.14 16.01 -17.26
C GLU A 136 -0.84 15.80 -18.59
N ARG A 137 -1.06 14.55 -19.01
CA ARG A 137 -1.58 14.21 -20.34
C ARG A 137 -3.08 14.02 -20.40
N GLY A 138 -3.70 13.56 -19.31
CA GLY A 138 -5.13 13.30 -19.25
C GLY A 138 -5.93 14.57 -18.95
N LEU A 139 -5.46 15.37 -18.01
CA LEU A 139 -6.08 16.65 -17.61
C LEU A 139 -5.40 17.88 -18.22
N ASN A 140 -4.28 17.68 -18.91
CA ASN A 140 -3.45 18.77 -19.46
C ASN A 140 -2.97 19.77 -18.39
N MET A 141 -2.80 19.29 -17.13
CA MET A 141 -2.42 20.10 -15.97
C MET A 141 -1.01 19.72 -15.50
N ARG A 142 0.00 20.18 -16.25
CA ARG A 142 1.41 19.87 -15.96
C ARG A 142 1.85 20.29 -14.56
N TRP A 143 1.40 21.43 -14.07
CA TRP A 143 1.74 21.93 -12.75
C TRP A 143 1.27 20.97 -11.63
N LEU A 144 0.08 20.37 -11.81
CA LEU A 144 -0.48 19.40 -10.85
C LEU A 144 0.33 18.09 -10.86
N GLY A 145 0.78 17.65 -12.05
CA GLY A 145 1.67 16.50 -12.18
C GLY A 145 3.02 16.71 -11.46
N LEU A 146 3.59 17.91 -11.55
CA LEU A 146 4.83 18.29 -10.87
C LEU A 146 4.66 18.30 -9.34
N ILE A 147 3.58 18.92 -8.86
CA ILE A 147 3.25 18.92 -7.41
C ILE A 147 3.08 17.50 -6.89
N PHE A 148 2.34 16.66 -7.62
CA PHE A 148 2.17 15.26 -7.25
C PHE A 148 3.51 14.51 -7.20
N ALA A 149 4.37 14.71 -8.20
CA ALA A 149 5.69 14.07 -8.24
C ALA A 149 6.59 14.52 -7.08
N PHE A 150 6.56 15.82 -6.75
CA PHE A 150 7.32 16.37 -5.63
C PHE A 150 6.88 15.77 -4.29
N PHE A 151 5.59 15.84 -3.98
CA PHE A 151 5.06 15.26 -2.73
C PHE A 151 5.19 13.74 -2.67
N GLY A 152 4.99 13.05 -3.80
CA GLY A 152 5.18 11.61 -3.90
C GLY A 152 6.63 11.19 -3.65
N GLY A 153 7.59 11.92 -4.21
CA GLY A 153 9.02 11.73 -3.95
C GLY A 153 9.36 11.96 -2.47
N PHE A 154 8.84 13.03 -1.89
CA PHE A 154 9.08 13.33 -0.47
C PHE A 154 8.44 12.27 0.46
N ALA A 155 7.21 11.86 0.17
CA ALA A 155 6.51 10.82 0.93
C ALA A 155 7.21 9.46 0.87
N SER A 156 7.90 9.15 -0.24
CA SER A 156 8.62 7.88 -0.39
C SER A 156 9.75 7.71 0.64
N PHE A 157 10.42 8.81 1.05
CA PHE A 157 11.42 8.76 2.11
C PHE A 157 10.82 8.44 3.48
N GLY A 158 9.68 9.05 3.82
CA GLY A 158 9.00 8.82 5.10
C GLY A 158 8.31 7.46 5.14
N ILE A 159 7.22 7.34 4.39
CA ILE A 159 6.34 6.17 4.42
C ILE A 159 6.95 4.98 3.69
N GLY A 160 7.61 5.21 2.55
CA GLY A 160 8.18 4.14 1.74
C GLY A 160 9.43 3.49 2.35
N CYS A 161 10.25 4.26 3.05
CA CYS A 161 11.52 3.76 3.57
C CYS A 161 11.58 3.78 5.10
N ALA A 162 11.47 4.94 5.73
CA ALA A 162 11.71 5.09 7.17
C ALA A 162 10.76 4.25 8.05
N THR A 163 9.47 4.22 7.74
CA THR A 163 8.49 3.42 8.51
C THR A 163 8.71 1.93 8.34
N GLN A 164 9.08 1.47 7.15
CA GLN A 164 9.36 0.07 6.87
C GLN A 164 10.60 -0.40 7.63
N VAL A 165 11.68 0.38 7.54
CA VAL A 165 12.94 0.09 8.23
C VAL A 165 12.75 0.10 9.74
N ASN A 166 12.01 1.09 10.28
CA ASN A 166 11.71 1.16 11.70
C ASN A 166 10.95 -0.07 12.20
N ALA A 167 9.95 -0.53 11.46
CA ALA A 167 9.20 -1.72 11.81
C ALA A 167 10.07 -2.99 11.82
N ILE A 168 10.93 -3.15 10.79
CA ILE A 168 11.88 -4.26 10.73
C ILE A 168 12.87 -4.18 11.91
N ALA A 169 13.43 -3.00 12.18
CA ALA A 169 14.37 -2.79 13.27
C ALA A 169 13.72 -3.10 14.64
N THR A 170 12.46 -2.70 14.84
CA THR A 170 11.72 -3.01 16.08
C THR A 170 11.55 -4.52 16.26
N VAL A 171 11.08 -5.22 15.22
CA VAL A 171 10.91 -6.69 15.30
C VAL A 171 12.25 -7.40 15.53
N CYS A 172 13.32 -6.96 14.84
CA CYS A 172 14.65 -7.51 15.06
C CYS A 172 15.13 -7.24 16.49
N ASN A 173 14.95 -6.03 17.00
CA ASN A 173 15.39 -5.65 18.34
C ASN A 173 14.63 -6.42 19.43
N GLU A 174 13.33 -6.59 19.30
CA GLU A 174 12.51 -7.34 20.23
C GLU A 174 12.84 -8.84 20.22
N ASN A 175 13.06 -9.44 19.06
CA ASN A 175 13.31 -10.87 18.95
C ASN A 175 14.80 -11.23 19.12
N LEU A 176 15.73 -10.45 18.55
CA LEU A 176 17.16 -10.72 18.69
C LEU A 176 17.72 -10.30 20.05
N SER A 177 17.17 -9.25 20.67
CA SER A 177 17.58 -8.87 22.03
C SER A 177 17.20 -9.95 23.04
N LEU A 178 16.05 -10.61 22.86
CA LEU A 178 15.64 -11.76 23.66
C LEU A 178 16.61 -12.95 23.51
N ILE A 179 17.21 -13.15 22.35
CA ILE A 179 18.18 -14.21 22.09
C ILE A 179 19.55 -13.89 22.72
N HIS A 180 19.95 -12.60 22.69
CA HIS A 180 21.26 -12.17 23.19
C HIS A 180 21.29 -11.76 24.67
N ILE A 181 20.15 -11.35 25.24
CA ILE A 181 20.02 -10.91 26.64
C ILE A 181 19.52 -12.06 27.55
N SER A 182 19.09 -13.19 26.98
CA SER A 182 18.81 -14.36 27.80
C SER A 182 20.12 -14.85 28.37
N GLU A 183 20.49 -14.36 29.57
CA GLU A 183 21.48 -14.98 30.38
C GLU A 183 21.19 -16.48 30.45
N PRO A 184 22.18 -17.37 30.25
CA PRO A 184 21.96 -18.82 30.25
C PRO A 184 21.41 -19.37 31.56
N THR A 185 21.20 -18.51 32.54
CA THR A 185 20.72 -18.84 33.91
C THR A 185 19.26 -18.46 34.18
N ARG A 186 18.53 -17.84 33.25
CA ARG A 186 17.12 -17.47 33.46
C ARG A 186 16.18 -18.44 32.77
N PRO A 187 15.34 -19.22 33.51
CA PRO A 187 14.47 -20.25 32.93
C PRO A 187 13.27 -19.69 32.12
N GLU A 188 12.88 -18.43 32.32
CA GLU A 188 11.71 -17.82 31.64
C GLU A 188 11.90 -17.50 30.15
N PRO A 189 13.08 -17.08 29.65
CA PRO A 189 13.27 -16.83 28.22
C PRO A 189 13.29 -18.10 27.37
N THR A 190 13.64 -19.25 27.95
CA THR A 190 13.72 -20.53 27.23
C THR A 190 12.37 -21.01 26.73
N SER A 191 11.28 -20.69 27.43
CA SER A 191 9.92 -21.06 27.02
C SER A 191 9.48 -20.35 25.73
N TYR A 192 9.87 -19.09 25.56
CA TYR A 192 9.57 -18.31 24.33
C TYR A 192 10.44 -18.74 23.14
N ALA A 193 11.71 -18.99 23.36
CA ALA A 193 12.61 -19.47 22.33
C ALA A 193 12.22 -20.85 21.80
N VAL A 194 11.79 -21.75 22.67
CA VAL A 194 11.29 -23.09 22.31
C VAL A 194 9.96 -22.99 21.52
N PHE A 195 9.12 -22.01 21.83
CA PHE A 195 7.85 -21.82 21.12
C PHE A 195 8.06 -21.28 19.70
N CYS A 196 9.05 -20.40 19.49
CA CYS A 196 9.41 -19.91 18.17
C CYS A 196 10.14 -20.94 17.29
N LEU A 197 10.89 -21.86 17.89
CA LEU A 197 11.59 -22.93 17.16
C LEU A 197 10.70 -24.15 16.86
N LYS A 198 9.52 -24.25 17.49
CA LYS A 198 8.59 -25.37 17.31
C LYS A 198 7.45 -25.08 16.33
N LYS A 199 7.51 -23.95 15.65
CA LYS A 199 6.63 -23.57 14.55
C LYS A 199 7.43 -23.38 13.27
#